data_c73968b5bd6c9f13a1f2efef0bd83c9c
#
_entry.id   c73968b5bd6c9f13a1f2efef0bd83c9c
#
_cell.length_a   1.000
_cell.length_b   1.000
_cell.length_c   1.000
_cell.angle_alpha   90.00
_cell.angle_beta   90.00
_cell.angle_gamma   90.00
#
_symmetry.space_group_name_H-M   'P 1'
#
loop_
_entity.id
_entity.type
_entity.pdbx_description
1 polymer ?
#
loop_
_entity_poly.entity_id
_entity_poly.type
_entity_poly.pdbx_seq_one_letter_code
_entity_poly.pdbx_strand_id
1 'polypeptide(L)'
;MNIAKTMTLGALVLTILLGPAASSLDAAVGCDLNDPDRDVKRLFPESTGYKTAYVSITGKGGTALLAEIERRLGDRFQGLFETGDVPYTIYRIFKNDALIGYIHGVNQKGQYGGIQVFLALDLEGRIRAFYFQKLTSRAAKPFREAAFGLQFVGLDLEDFYAYDVVSGREEPAGKVGLIKNPEPGAERDFRAALRAVKKNLILVDEFLLGNIHLRHLRPSGDPS
;
A
#
# COMPACT_ATOMS: atom_id res chain seq x y z
N MET A 1 43.20 -80.13 -3.83
CA MET A 1 43.43 -79.12 -2.81
C MET A 1 42.94 -77.79 -3.43
N ASN A 2 41.63 -77.55 -3.31
CA ASN A 2 40.90 -76.44 -4.01
C ASN A 2 40.69 -75.29 -3.05
N ILE A 3 41.21 -74.14 -3.41
CA ILE A 3 40.97 -72.90 -2.70
C ILE A 3 39.94 -72.10 -3.52
N ALA A 4 38.78 -72.04 -2.98
CA ALA A 4 37.72 -71.20 -3.53
C ALA A 4 37.94 -69.71 -3.22
N LYS A 5 37.99 -68.85 -4.24
CA LYS A 5 38.07 -67.40 -4.09
C LYS A 5 36.60 -66.89 -4.09
N THR A 6 36.21 -66.39 -2.95
CA THR A 6 34.91 -65.61 -2.81
C THR A 6 35.11 -64.20 -3.27
N MET A 7 34.47 -63.80 -4.32
CA MET A 7 34.33 -62.39 -4.76
C MET A 7 33.18 -61.75 -4.02
N THR A 8 33.48 -60.81 -3.17
CA THR A 8 32.47 -59.97 -2.53
C THR A 8 32.13 -58.76 -3.45
N LEU A 9 30.90 -58.76 -3.93
CA LEU A 9 30.37 -57.66 -4.76
C LEU A 9 29.90 -56.53 -3.84
N GLY A 10 30.68 -55.45 -3.77
CA GLY A 10 30.30 -54.25 -3.02
C GLY A 10 29.22 -53.43 -3.76
N ALA A 11 28.03 -53.41 -3.21
CA ALA A 11 26.97 -52.54 -3.70
C ALA A 11 27.22 -51.09 -3.25
N LEU A 12 27.55 -50.23 -4.20
CA LEU A 12 27.64 -48.78 -3.99
C LEU A 12 26.23 -48.17 -3.93
N VAL A 13 25.74 -47.88 -2.73
CA VAL A 13 24.49 -47.18 -2.52
C VAL A 13 24.74 -45.67 -2.74
N LEU A 14 24.34 -45.16 -3.89
CA LEU A 14 24.36 -43.73 -4.21
C LEU A 14 23.15 -43.07 -3.54
N THR A 15 23.33 -42.51 -2.35
CA THR A 15 22.30 -41.74 -1.65
C THR A 15 22.24 -40.35 -2.27
N ILE A 16 21.25 -40.14 -3.15
CA ILE A 16 20.91 -38.80 -3.68
C ILE A 16 20.24 -38.04 -2.54
N LEU A 17 20.96 -37.10 -1.91
CA LEU A 17 20.43 -36.10 -1.01
C LEU A 17 19.62 -35.08 -1.86
N LEU A 18 18.32 -35.34 -2.03
CA LEU A 18 17.38 -34.28 -2.40
C LEU A 18 17.23 -33.36 -1.18
N GLY A 19 18.05 -32.32 -1.12
CA GLY A 19 17.82 -31.20 -0.23
C GLY A 19 16.47 -30.57 -0.56
N PRO A 20 15.65 -30.20 0.45
CA PRO A 20 14.45 -29.42 0.17
C PRO A 20 14.91 -28.13 -0.50
N ALA A 21 14.46 -27.89 -1.73
CA ALA A 21 14.53 -26.59 -2.36
C ALA A 21 13.73 -25.66 -1.45
N ALA A 22 14.42 -24.89 -0.61
CA ALA A 22 13.84 -23.79 0.10
C ALA A 22 13.37 -22.80 -0.97
N SER A 23 12.10 -22.91 -1.39
CA SER A 23 11.42 -21.85 -2.09
C SER A 23 11.50 -20.65 -1.13
N SER A 24 12.32 -19.67 -1.45
CA SER A 24 12.19 -18.35 -0.85
C SER A 24 10.79 -17.89 -1.24
N LEU A 25 9.83 -18.11 -0.34
CA LEU A 25 8.59 -17.36 -0.34
C LEU A 25 9.00 -15.91 -0.18
N ASP A 26 9.11 -15.19 -1.30
CA ASP A 26 9.06 -13.74 -1.30
C ASP A 26 7.73 -13.40 -0.65
N ALA A 27 7.76 -13.27 0.68
CA ALA A 27 6.61 -12.84 1.44
C ALA A 27 6.30 -11.44 0.95
N ALA A 28 5.24 -11.34 0.17
CA ALA A 28 4.68 -10.07 -0.23
C ALA A 28 4.52 -9.23 1.03
N VAL A 29 5.10 -8.04 1.03
CA VAL A 29 5.18 -7.20 2.22
C VAL A 29 3.78 -6.70 2.53
N GLY A 30 3.09 -7.35 3.48
CA GLY A 30 1.82 -6.90 4.02
C GLY A 30 1.92 -5.46 4.53
N CYS A 31 0.80 -4.79 4.59
CA CYS A 31 0.73 -3.39 5.05
C CYS A 31 -0.05 -3.31 6.37
N ASP A 32 0.52 -3.91 7.42
CA ASP A 32 -0.02 -3.86 8.77
C ASP A 32 0.62 -2.72 9.57
N LEU A 33 -0.13 -2.16 10.53
CA LEU A 33 0.44 -1.30 11.55
C LEU A 33 1.42 -2.09 12.43
N ASN A 34 2.59 -1.53 12.72
CA ASN A 34 3.60 -2.19 13.56
C ASN A 34 3.15 -2.37 15.01
N ASP A 35 2.34 -1.44 15.49
CA ASP A 35 1.76 -1.44 16.82
C ASP A 35 0.33 -0.90 16.73
N PRO A 36 -0.64 -1.77 16.37
CA PRO A 36 -2.00 -1.32 16.09
C PRO A 36 -2.66 -0.59 17.27
N ASP A 37 -2.45 -1.06 18.51
CA ASP A 37 -3.08 -0.46 19.68
C ASP A 37 -2.60 0.98 19.91
N ARG A 38 -1.31 1.20 19.84
CA ARG A 38 -0.70 2.54 19.95
C ARG A 38 -1.06 3.41 18.76
N ASP A 39 -0.93 2.87 17.55
CA ASP A 39 -1.07 3.67 16.33
C ASP A 39 -2.54 4.05 16.06
N VAL A 40 -3.50 3.17 16.39
CA VAL A 40 -4.93 3.51 16.36
C VAL A 40 -5.23 4.63 17.34
N LYS A 41 -4.74 4.55 18.59
CA LYS A 41 -4.94 5.62 19.58
C LYS A 41 -4.32 6.95 19.17
N ARG A 42 -3.19 6.91 18.48
CA ARG A 42 -2.54 8.13 17.96
C ARG A 42 -3.35 8.76 16.82
N LEU A 43 -3.87 7.94 15.90
CA LEU A 43 -4.59 8.39 14.70
C LEU A 43 -6.06 8.72 14.98
N PHE A 44 -6.67 8.05 15.97
CA PHE A 44 -8.02 8.24 16.46
C PHE A 44 -8.02 8.27 17.99
N PRO A 45 -7.64 9.38 18.61
CA PRO A 45 -7.56 9.47 20.09
C PRO A 45 -8.87 9.13 20.80
N GLU A 46 -10.01 9.43 20.17
CA GLU A 46 -11.35 9.17 20.66
C GLU A 46 -11.80 7.70 20.53
N SER A 47 -11.04 6.84 19.85
CA SER A 47 -11.42 5.44 19.62
C SER A 47 -11.47 4.65 20.93
N THR A 48 -12.40 3.70 21.03
CA THR A 48 -12.48 2.72 22.13
C THR A 48 -12.01 1.34 21.69
N GLY A 49 -11.87 1.10 20.38
CA GLY A 49 -11.42 -0.17 19.83
C GLY A 49 -11.39 -0.15 18.32
N TYR A 50 -10.91 -1.24 17.73
CA TYR A 50 -10.89 -1.45 16.30
C TYR A 50 -11.15 -2.92 15.94
N LYS A 51 -11.53 -3.16 14.68
CA LYS A 51 -11.61 -4.50 14.08
C LYS A 51 -10.80 -4.51 12.79
N THR A 52 -10.05 -5.59 12.58
CA THR A 52 -9.26 -5.78 11.35
C THR A 52 -10.01 -6.63 10.34
N ALA A 53 -9.82 -6.32 9.06
CA ALA A 53 -10.22 -7.14 7.94
C ALA A 53 -9.08 -7.18 6.92
N TYR A 54 -8.95 -8.30 6.22
CA TYR A 54 -7.94 -8.50 5.19
C TYR A 54 -8.63 -8.63 3.83
N VAL A 55 -8.21 -7.83 2.87
CA VAL A 55 -8.79 -7.81 1.52
C VAL A 55 -7.66 -7.80 0.51
N SER A 56 -7.66 -8.74 -0.45
CA SER A 56 -6.79 -8.67 -1.62
C SER A 56 -7.58 -8.26 -2.85
N ILE A 57 -6.92 -7.62 -3.80
CA ILE A 57 -7.54 -7.25 -5.09
C ILE A 57 -8.00 -8.49 -5.82
N THR A 58 -7.14 -9.51 -5.89
CA THR A 58 -7.44 -10.79 -6.53
C THR A 58 -8.63 -11.50 -5.87
N GLY A 59 -8.67 -11.53 -4.53
CA GLY A 59 -9.77 -12.16 -3.79
C GLY A 59 -11.10 -11.42 -3.91
N LYS A 60 -11.09 -10.10 -4.11
CA LYS A 60 -12.31 -9.27 -4.20
C LYS A 60 -12.89 -9.18 -5.61
N GLY A 61 -12.03 -9.06 -6.64
CA GLY A 61 -12.51 -8.84 -8.01
C GLY A 61 -11.53 -9.24 -9.11
N GLY A 62 -10.43 -9.90 -8.75
CA GLY A 62 -9.47 -10.44 -9.71
C GLY A 62 -8.81 -9.39 -10.59
N THR A 63 -8.49 -9.81 -11.81
CA THR A 63 -7.83 -8.96 -12.82
C THR A 63 -8.70 -7.79 -13.26
N ALA A 64 -10.02 -7.92 -13.23
CA ALA A 64 -10.93 -6.84 -13.59
C ALA A 64 -10.87 -5.69 -12.57
N LEU A 65 -10.85 -6.01 -11.28
CA LEU A 65 -10.69 -5.00 -10.24
C LEU A 65 -9.30 -4.37 -10.28
N LEU A 66 -8.24 -5.15 -10.55
CA LEU A 66 -6.89 -4.61 -10.71
C LEU A 66 -6.83 -3.60 -11.85
N ALA A 67 -7.41 -3.95 -13.02
CA ALA A 67 -7.45 -3.04 -14.18
C ALA A 67 -8.21 -1.75 -13.87
N GLU A 68 -9.30 -1.83 -13.10
CA GLU A 68 -10.06 -0.64 -12.69
C GLU A 68 -9.27 0.23 -11.72
N ILE A 69 -8.58 -0.35 -10.75
CA ILE A 69 -7.70 0.38 -9.81
C ILE A 69 -6.58 1.09 -10.57
N GLU A 70 -5.92 0.40 -11.52
CA GLU A 70 -4.86 0.96 -12.36
C GLU A 70 -5.39 2.11 -13.24
N ARG A 71 -6.58 1.95 -13.83
CA ARG A 71 -7.24 3.01 -14.60
C ARG A 71 -7.50 4.26 -13.76
N ARG A 72 -8.01 4.09 -12.53
CA ARG A 72 -8.28 5.19 -11.58
C ARG A 72 -7.00 5.84 -11.08
N LEU A 73 -5.93 5.06 -10.91
CA LEU A 73 -4.62 5.56 -10.51
C LEU A 73 -3.95 6.37 -11.63
N GLY A 74 -4.23 6.02 -12.89
CA GLY A 74 -3.54 6.54 -14.07
C GLY A 74 -2.16 5.93 -14.28
N ASP A 75 -1.88 4.79 -13.65
CA ASP A 75 -0.60 4.07 -13.76
C ASP A 75 -0.79 2.60 -13.37
N ARG A 76 0.13 1.74 -13.81
CA ARG A 76 0.10 0.32 -13.49
C ARG A 76 0.74 0.03 -12.14
N PHE A 77 0.27 -1.03 -11.49
CA PHE A 77 0.94 -1.60 -10.32
C PHE A 77 2.29 -2.19 -10.74
N GLN A 78 3.34 -1.94 -9.94
CA GLN A 78 4.72 -2.27 -10.30
C GLN A 78 5.47 -2.93 -9.15
N GLY A 79 6.04 -4.12 -9.45
CA GLY A 79 6.99 -4.81 -8.57
C GLY A 79 6.42 -5.29 -7.24
N LEU A 80 7.32 -5.63 -6.33
CA LEU A 80 7.01 -6.28 -5.04
C LEU A 80 6.11 -5.47 -4.09
N PHE A 81 6.05 -4.14 -4.27
CA PHE A 81 5.26 -3.27 -3.40
C PHE A 81 3.79 -3.15 -3.83
N GLU A 82 3.45 -3.67 -5.01
CA GLU A 82 2.13 -3.52 -5.62
C GLU A 82 1.74 -4.80 -6.33
N THR A 83 1.21 -5.74 -5.59
CA THR A 83 0.70 -6.99 -6.16
C THR A 83 -0.78 -7.15 -5.83
N GLY A 84 -1.55 -7.75 -6.73
CA GLY A 84 -2.98 -7.98 -6.53
C GLY A 84 -3.29 -9.03 -5.47
N ASP A 85 -2.33 -9.92 -5.18
CA ASP A 85 -2.51 -11.07 -4.28
C ASP A 85 -2.24 -10.75 -2.82
N VAL A 86 -1.50 -9.66 -2.56
CA VAL A 86 -1.17 -9.27 -1.18
C VAL A 86 -2.43 -8.78 -0.48
N PRO A 87 -2.76 -9.32 0.70
CA PRO A 87 -3.85 -8.79 1.49
C PRO A 87 -3.49 -7.42 2.06
N TYR A 88 -4.40 -6.47 1.85
CA TYR A 88 -4.38 -5.17 2.51
C TYR A 88 -5.14 -5.28 3.82
N THR A 89 -4.57 -4.70 4.88
CA THR A 89 -5.22 -4.66 6.19
C THR A 89 -6.03 -3.40 6.34
N ILE A 90 -7.30 -3.58 6.65
CA ILE A 90 -8.25 -2.52 6.93
C ILE A 90 -8.54 -2.52 8.42
N TYR A 91 -8.32 -1.40 9.08
CA TYR A 91 -8.73 -1.19 10.47
C TYR A 91 -10.02 -0.37 10.47
N ARG A 92 -11.11 -0.97 10.95
CA ARG A 92 -12.38 -0.29 11.21
C ARG A 92 -12.36 0.22 12.64
N ILE A 93 -12.47 1.52 12.81
CA ILE A 93 -12.27 2.20 14.09
C ILE A 93 -13.61 2.50 14.75
N PHE A 94 -13.72 2.18 16.02
CA PHE A 94 -14.96 2.33 16.78
C PHE A 94 -14.79 3.27 17.98
N LYS A 95 -15.85 4.04 18.23
CA LYS A 95 -16.08 4.70 19.52
C LYS A 95 -17.33 4.08 20.11
N ASN A 96 -17.15 3.27 21.16
CA ASN A 96 -18.16 2.34 21.65
C ASN A 96 -18.63 1.42 20.49
N ASP A 97 -19.92 1.39 20.17
CA ASP A 97 -20.48 0.59 19.09
C ASP A 97 -20.53 1.34 17.74
N ALA A 98 -20.23 2.64 17.73
CA ALA A 98 -20.27 3.45 16.51
C ALA A 98 -18.97 3.33 15.73
N LEU A 99 -19.07 2.98 14.44
CA LEU A 99 -17.96 3.10 13.49
C LEU A 99 -17.69 4.58 13.26
N ILE A 100 -16.43 5.02 13.43
CA ILE A 100 -16.03 6.43 13.32
C ILE A 100 -15.00 6.69 12.23
N GLY A 101 -14.53 5.67 11.54
CA GLY A 101 -13.59 5.80 10.44
C GLY A 101 -12.76 4.55 10.19
N TYR A 102 -11.73 4.72 9.37
CA TYR A 102 -10.88 3.65 8.90
C TYR A 102 -9.41 4.04 9.00
N ILE A 103 -8.52 3.04 9.17
CA ILE A 103 -7.10 3.19 8.90
C ILE A 103 -6.74 2.16 7.83
N HIS A 104 -6.05 2.60 6.80
CA HIS A 104 -5.57 1.76 5.72
C HIS A 104 -4.16 2.18 5.31
N GLY A 105 -3.33 1.21 4.94
CA GLY A 105 -1.96 1.43 4.56
C GLY A 105 -1.63 0.86 3.19
N VAL A 106 -0.66 1.47 2.53
CA VAL A 106 -0.11 0.98 1.27
C VAL A 106 1.42 1.04 1.26
N ASN A 107 2.02 0.08 0.58
CA ASN A 107 3.43 0.12 0.24
C ASN A 107 3.63 0.83 -1.09
N GLN A 108 4.72 1.56 -1.22
CA GLN A 108 5.10 2.27 -2.43
C GLN A 108 6.62 2.21 -2.61
N LYS A 109 7.09 2.07 -3.84
CA LYS A 109 8.52 2.22 -4.15
C LYS A 109 8.89 3.71 -4.14
N GLY A 110 9.80 4.08 -3.25
CA GLY A 110 10.47 5.38 -3.26
C GLY A 110 11.81 5.33 -3.99
N GLN A 111 12.59 6.40 -3.87
CA GLN A 111 13.88 6.52 -4.54
C GLN A 111 14.92 5.53 -3.98
N TYR A 112 14.95 5.34 -2.68
CA TYR A 112 15.98 4.54 -1.99
C TYR A 112 15.44 3.23 -1.40
N GLY A 113 14.15 2.95 -1.56
CA GLY A 113 13.53 1.74 -1.00
C GLY A 113 12.03 1.90 -0.77
N GLY A 114 11.50 1.07 0.14
CA GLY A 114 10.06 1.08 0.42
C GLY A 114 9.63 2.30 1.23
N ILE A 115 8.49 2.83 0.84
CA ILE A 115 7.71 3.81 1.59
C ILE A 115 6.40 3.13 2.00
N GLN A 116 5.99 3.31 3.24
CA GLN A 116 4.74 2.76 3.75
C GLN A 116 3.91 3.91 4.32
N VAL A 117 2.79 4.21 3.66
CA VAL A 117 1.88 5.30 3.98
C VAL A 117 0.61 4.74 4.56
N PHE A 118 0.25 5.22 5.75
CA PHE A 118 -1.05 4.98 6.36
C PHE A 118 -1.88 6.26 6.36
N LEU A 119 -3.17 6.11 6.09
CA LEU A 119 -4.17 7.16 6.19
C LEU A 119 -5.19 6.79 7.26
N ALA A 120 -5.51 7.74 8.11
CA ALA A 120 -6.72 7.72 8.92
C ALA A 120 -7.80 8.47 8.14
N LEU A 121 -8.95 7.84 7.93
CA LEU A 121 -10.03 8.34 7.09
C LEU A 121 -11.34 8.41 7.89
N ASP A 122 -12.17 9.40 7.64
CA ASP A 122 -13.56 9.41 8.10
C ASP A 122 -14.43 8.41 7.31
N LEU A 123 -15.73 8.40 7.57
CA LEU A 123 -16.68 7.48 6.93
C LEU A 123 -16.92 7.80 5.45
N GLU A 124 -16.66 9.03 5.04
CA GLU A 124 -16.78 9.53 3.67
C GLU A 124 -15.46 9.38 2.88
N GLY A 125 -14.38 8.90 3.52
CA GLY A 125 -13.08 8.71 2.89
C GLY A 125 -12.19 9.96 2.87
N ARG A 126 -12.51 11.01 3.68
CA ARG A 126 -11.65 12.18 3.83
C ARG A 126 -10.50 11.87 4.76
N ILE A 127 -9.32 12.37 4.43
CA ILE A 127 -8.11 12.18 5.22
C ILE A 127 -8.23 12.98 6.53
N ARG A 128 -8.17 12.28 7.66
CA ARG A 128 -8.07 12.86 9.01
C ARG A 128 -6.62 12.97 9.47
N ALA A 129 -5.78 12.00 9.08
CA ALA A 129 -4.37 12.02 9.40
C ALA A 129 -3.56 11.21 8.36
N PHE A 130 -2.32 11.65 8.17
CA PHE A 130 -1.32 11.02 7.32
C PHE A 130 -0.15 10.52 8.19
N TYR A 131 0.37 9.32 7.89
CA TYR A 131 1.46 8.74 8.65
C TYR A 131 2.41 7.90 7.79
N PHE A 132 3.72 8.17 7.89
CA PHE A 132 4.74 7.27 7.37
C PHE A 132 5.14 6.26 8.45
N GLN A 133 4.74 5.00 8.31
CA GLN A 133 5.27 3.93 9.14
C GLN A 133 6.71 3.58 8.74
N LYS A 134 6.94 3.44 7.44
CA LYS A 134 8.28 3.26 6.85
C LYS A 134 8.54 4.34 5.82
N LEU A 135 9.74 4.88 5.85
CA LEU A 135 10.20 5.86 4.88
C LEU A 135 11.70 5.68 4.66
N THR A 136 12.06 5.00 3.57
CA THR A 136 13.45 4.83 3.15
C THR A 136 13.83 5.99 2.24
N SER A 137 14.22 7.11 2.85
CA SER A 137 14.57 8.35 2.17
C SER A 137 15.73 9.04 2.88
N ARG A 138 16.57 9.74 2.13
CA ARG A 138 17.58 10.64 2.70
C ARG A 138 16.94 11.87 3.34
N ALA A 139 15.75 12.23 2.90
CA ALA A 139 14.94 13.33 3.42
C ALA A 139 13.86 12.84 4.43
N ALA A 140 14.07 11.71 5.11
CA ALA A 140 13.05 11.14 5.99
C ALA A 140 12.63 12.10 7.12
N LYS A 141 13.55 12.94 7.62
CA LYS A 141 13.25 13.88 8.71
C LYS A 141 12.23 14.93 8.28
N PRO A 142 12.44 15.77 7.24
CA PRO A 142 11.46 16.77 6.83
C PRO A 142 10.10 16.16 6.40
N PHE A 143 10.08 14.97 5.80
CA PHE A 143 8.82 14.29 5.48
C PHE A 143 8.05 13.80 6.71
N ARG A 144 8.71 13.56 7.83
CA ARG A 144 8.06 13.14 9.08
C ARG A 144 7.63 14.29 9.96
N GLU A 145 7.96 15.53 9.60
CA GLU A 145 7.46 16.72 10.29
C GLU A 145 5.92 16.80 10.17
N ALA A 146 5.27 17.18 11.26
CA ALA A 146 3.82 17.28 11.31
C ALA A 146 3.24 18.17 10.19
N ALA A 147 3.96 19.25 9.85
CA ALA A 147 3.58 20.19 8.80
C ALA A 147 3.39 19.54 7.44
N PHE A 148 4.16 18.48 7.12
CA PHE A 148 3.96 17.75 5.87
C PHE A 148 2.65 16.95 5.89
N GLY A 149 2.42 16.16 6.92
CA GLY A 149 1.21 15.34 7.06
C GLY A 149 -0.07 16.16 7.14
N LEU A 150 -0.02 17.35 7.76
CA LEU A 150 -1.17 18.25 7.87
C LEU A 150 -1.68 18.76 6.52
N GLN A 151 -0.85 18.82 5.48
CA GLN A 151 -1.25 19.25 4.14
C GLN A 151 -2.26 18.30 3.48
N PHE A 152 -2.35 17.05 3.94
CA PHE A 152 -3.29 16.06 3.41
C PHE A 152 -4.64 16.07 4.12
N VAL A 153 -4.73 16.69 5.29
CA VAL A 153 -5.96 16.65 6.11
C VAL A 153 -7.11 17.36 5.38
N GLY A 154 -8.25 16.69 5.32
CA GLY A 154 -9.46 17.17 4.63
C GLY A 154 -9.50 16.88 3.13
N LEU A 155 -8.43 16.36 2.53
CA LEU A 155 -8.45 15.90 1.15
C LEU A 155 -9.14 14.53 1.05
N ASP A 156 -9.71 14.26 -0.11
CA ASP A 156 -10.31 12.98 -0.47
C ASP A 156 -9.91 12.54 -1.88
N LEU A 157 -10.49 11.45 -2.37
CA LEU A 157 -10.15 10.91 -3.69
C LEU A 157 -10.56 11.84 -4.84
N GLU A 158 -11.60 12.63 -4.68
CA GLU A 158 -12.03 13.60 -5.70
C GLU A 158 -10.91 14.62 -5.98
N ASP A 159 -10.28 15.13 -4.91
CA ASP A 159 -9.15 16.06 -5.03
C ASP A 159 -7.96 15.44 -5.79
N PHE A 160 -7.76 14.12 -5.68
CA PHE A 160 -6.64 13.42 -6.32
C PHE A 160 -6.91 13.01 -7.78
N TYR A 161 -8.14 13.07 -8.30
CA TYR A 161 -8.38 12.64 -9.68
C TYR A 161 -7.70 13.54 -10.73
N ALA A 162 -7.57 14.83 -10.46
CA ALA A 162 -6.84 15.73 -11.33
C ALA A 162 -5.31 15.58 -11.28
N TYR A 163 -4.79 14.89 -10.25
CA TYR A 163 -3.35 14.66 -10.10
C TYR A 163 -2.90 13.45 -10.91
N ASP A 164 -2.01 13.69 -11.90
CA ASP A 164 -1.35 12.65 -12.67
C ASP A 164 -0.11 12.13 -11.90
N VAL A 165 -0.17 10.88 -11.47
CA VAL A 165 0.91 10.24 -10.70
C VAL A 165 2.17 9.97 -11.52
N VAL A 166 2.07 9.93 -12.85
CA VAL A 166 3.20 9.68 -13.77
C VAL A 166 3.98 10.97 -14.03
N SER A 167 3.31 12.03 -14.45
CA SER A 167 3.95 13.33 -14.68
C SER A 167 4.20 14.12 -13.40
N GLY A 168 3.42 13.87 -12.35
CA GLY A 168 3.43 14.62 -11.09
C GLY A 168 2.76 15.99 -11.22
N ARG A 169 1.86 16.17 -12.22
CA ARG A 169 1.10 17.40 -12.43
C ARG A 169 -0.34 17.24 -12.02
N GLU A 170 -0.97 18.34 -11.72
CA GLU A 170 -2.40 18.42 -11.48
C GLU A 170 -3.03 19.37 -12.51
N GLU A 171 -3.96 18.84 -13.30
CA GLU A 171 -4.67 19.60 -14.34
C GLU A 171 -6.16 19.26 -14.35
N PRO A 172 -7.04 20.26 -14.14
CA PRO A 172 -6.74 21.65 -13.77
C PRO A 172 -6.11 21.76 -12.38
N ALA A 173 -5.46 22.88 -12.09
CA ALA A 173 -4.85 23.13 -10.78
C ALA A 173 -5.87 22.98 -9.65
N GLY A 174 -5.52 22.23 -8.63
CA GLY A 174 -6.38 21.91 -7.51
C GLY A 174 -5.61 21.86 -6.19
N LYS A 175 -6.18 21.17 -5.20
CA LYS A 175 -5.64 21.16 -3.84
C LYS A 175 -4.35 20.34 -3.71
N VAL A 176 -4.19 19.28 -4.52
CA VAL A 176 -3.01 18.40 -4.46
C VAL A 176 -1.76 19.13 -4.93
N GLY A 177 -1.87 19.97 -5.96
CA GLY A 177 -0.77 20.81 -6.45
C GLY A 177 -0.31 21.88 -5.46
N LEU A 178 -1.11 22.18 -4.43
CA LEU A 178 -0.72 23.10 -3.34
C LEU A 178 0.14 22.42 -2.26
N ILE A 179 0.20 21.09 -2.24
CA ILE A 179 1.01 20.34 -1.30
C ILE A 179 2.49 20.61 -1.59
N LYS A 180 3.19 21.13 -0.60
CA LYS A 180 4.59 21.52 -0.74
C LYS A 180 5.51 20.35 -0.43
N ASN A 181 6.49 20.12 -1.31
CA ASN A 181 7.59 19.22 -1.03
C ASN A 181 8.44 19.80 0.11
N PRO A 182 8.61 19.09 1.23
CA PRO A 182 9.38 19.59 2.37
C PRO A 182 10.89 19.61 2.11
N GLU A 183 11.36 18.92 1.06
CA GLU A 183 12.78 18.85 0.69
C GLU A 183 12.91 18.81 -0.84
N PRO A 184 13.23 19.94 -1.49
CA PRO A 184 13.29 20.03 -2.95
C PRO A 184 14.20 18.99 -3.62
N GLY A 185 15.26 18.53 -2.94
CA GLY A 185 16.14 17.48 -3.44
C GLY A 185 15.56 16.07 -3.41
N ALA A 186 14.37 15.87 -2.82
CA ALA A 186 13.71 14.58 -2.67
C ALA A 186 12.43 14.45 -3.51
N GLU A 187 12.40 15.04 -4.70
CA GLU A 187 11.23 15.08 -5.58
C GLU A 187 10.65 13.69 -5.88
N ARG A 188 11.48 12.66 -6.07
CA ARG A 188 11.01 11.31 -6.33
C ARG A 188 10.26 10.71 -5.14
N ASP A 189 10.74 10.93 -3.92
CA ASP A 189 10.08 10.44 -2.70
C ASP A 189 8.80 11.23 -2.43
N PHE A 190 8.78 12.54 -2.74
CA PHE A 190 7.58 13.36 -2.67
C PHE A 190 6.48 12.84 -3.62
N ARG A 191 6.80 12.64 -4.89
CA ARG A 191 5.85 12.08 -5.87
C ARG A 191 5.40 10.67 -5.51
N ALA A 192 6.32 9.84 -4.99
CA ALA A 192 5.97 8.52 -4.48
C ALA A 192 4.98 8.59 -3.30
N ALA A 193 5.12 9.58 -2.41
CA ALA A 193 4.16 9.80 -1.33
C ALA A 193 2.77 10.20 -1.86
N LEU A 194 2.69 11.14 -2.80
CA LEU A 194 1.42 11.53 -3.43
C LEU A 194 0.75 10.36 -4.17
N ARG A 195 1.54 9.57 -4.92
CA ARG A 195 1.05 8.36 -5.57
C ARG A 195 0.52 7.34 -4.56
N ALA A 196 1.22 7.16 -3.43
CA ALA A 196 0.78 6.27 -2.37
C ALA A 196 -0.54 6.74 -1.75
N VAL A 197 -0.73 8.04 -1.55
CA VAL A 197 -2.00 8.60 -1.05
C VAL A 197 -3.13 8.34 -2.04
N LYS A 198 -2.96 8.69 -3.32
CA LYS A 198 -3.99 8.43 -4.36
C LYS A 198 -4.35 6.95 -4.42
N LYS A 199 -3.36 6.06 -4.45
CA LYS A 199 -3.56 4.61 -4.43
C LYS A 199 -4.33 4.15 -3.20
N ASN A 200 -3.97 4.65 -2.02
CA ASN A 200 -4.62 4.31 -0.76
C ASN A 200 -6.11 4.69 -0.79
N LEU A 201 -6.42 5.90 -1.23
CA LEU A 201 -7.80 6.40 -1.35
C LEU A 201 -8.63 5.58 -2.36
N ILE A 202 -8.05 5.20 -3.51
CA ILE A 202 -8.71 4.32 -4.49
C ILE A 202 -9.03 2.97 -3.88
N LEU A 203 -8.08 2.35 -3.18
CA LEU A 203 -8.28 1.04 -2.55
C LEU A 203 -9.37 1.09 -1.48
N VAL A 204 -9.41 2.15 -0.67
CA VAL A 204 -10.47 2.33 0.34
C VAL A 204 -11.83 2.53 -0.31
N ASP A 205 -11.92 3.34 -1.37
CA ASP A 205 -13.16 3.54 -2.11
C ASP A 205 -13.68 2.23 -2.72
N GLU A 206 -12.79 1.41 -3.31
CA GLU A 206 -13.12 0.08 -3.86
C GLU A 206 -13.48 -0.93 -2.78
N PHE A 207 -12.78 -0.94 -1.66
CA PHE A 207 -12.95 -1.98 -0.64
C PHE A 207 -14.08 -1.70 0.34
N LEU A 208 -14.34 -0.43 0.66
CA LEU A 208 -15.18 -0.04 1.78
C LEU A 208 -16.33 0.89 1.42
N LEU A 209 -16.10 1.87 0.54
CA LEU A 209 -17.05 2.96 0.32
C LEU A 209 -18.02 2.68 -0.82
N GLY A 210 -17.85 1.57 -1.56
CA GLY A 210 -18.74 1.21 -2.66
C GLY A 210 -18.63 2.13 -3.86
N ASN A 211 -17.43 2.65 -4.12
CA ASN A 211 -17.10 3.46 -5.29
C ASN A 211 -17.86 4.80 -5.36
N ILE A 212 -18.11 5.44 -4.20
CA ILE A 212 -18.82 6.71 -4.14
C ILE A 212 -18.13 7.84 -4.90
N HIS A 213 -16.79 7.76 -5.01
CA HIS A 213 -15.98 8.76 -5.72
C HIS A 213 -15.83 8.49 -7.22
N LEU A 214 -16.28 7.32 -7.73
CA LEU A 214 -16.11 6.96 -9.15
C LEU A 214 -16.79 7.97 -10.11
N ARG A 215 -17.90 8.58 -9.69
CA ARG A 215 -18.62 9.62 -10.45
C ARG A 215 -17.78 10.86 -10.75
N HIS A 216 -16.74 11.12 -9.99
CA HIS A 216 -15.84 12.28 -10.16
C HIS A 216 -14.67 12.00 -11.09
N LEU A 217 -14.49 10.73 -11.48
CA LEU A 217 -13.45 10.35 -12.43
C LEU A 217 -13.85 10.79 -13.83
N ARG A 218 -13.09 11.71 -14.42
CA ARG A 218 -13.31 12.13 -15.81
C ARG A 218 -13.01 10.99 -16.77
N PRO A 219 -13.84 10.79 -17.82
CA PRO A 219 -13.48 9.86 -18.88
C PRO A 219 -12.15 10.27 -19.52
N SER A 220 -11.25 9.32 -19.72
CA SER A 220 -10.00 9.56 -20.45
C SER A 220 -10.36 9.92 -21.89
N GLY A 221 -10.21 11.20 -22.28
CA GLY A 221 -10.37 11.62 -23.67
C GLY A 221 -11.40 12.71 -23.93
N ASP A 222 -11.91 13.43 -22.93
CA ASP A 222 -12.72 14.62 -23.16
C ASP A 222 -11.82 15.85 -23.13
N PRO A 223 -11.49 16.47 -24.31
CA PRO A 223 -10.78 17.74 -24.36
C PRO A 223 -11.74 18.83 -23.92
N SER A 224 -11.43 19.51 -22.83
CA SER A 224 -12.11 20.74 -22.41
C SER A 224 -11.96 21.88 -23.38
#